data_ccb5cbe14e3ec6cbb9cfaebbecb0409a
#
_entry.id   ccb5cbe14e3ec6cbb9cfaebbecb0409a
#
_cell.length_a   1.000
_cell.length_b   1.000
_cell.length_c   1.000
_cell.angle_alpha   90.00
_cell.angle_beta   90.00
_cell.angle_gamma   90.00
#
_symmetry.space_group_name_H-M   'P 1'
#
loop_
_entity.id
_entity.type
_entity.pdbx_description
1 polymer ?
#
loop_
_entity_poly.entity_id
_entity_poly.type
_entity_poly.pdbx_seq_one_letter_code
_entity_poly.pdbx_strand_id
1 'polypeptide(L)'
;VECPTPDDFDFLEKELNVPAAFLHDIADTDERPRIDSEGNWLLTILRIPIFVKDNNITYTTIPIGIITNNEIIISVCYHSTAMIPDFIEYTRRKGINVPNRYELILRLIYSSSVWFLKYLKQINNEVSTAEKELQQSIRNEDLLRLMNLQKCLVYFNTSIRGNEVMIRKLPKIFNEKDYQNPELLEDVMIELKQAQNMVNIYSDILTGTMDAFASIISNNVNTIMKRMTSLSIVLMVPTLIASFYGMNVDIH
;
A
#
# COMPACT_ATOMS: atom_id res chain seq x y z
N VAL A 1 -15.70 -8.45 14.78
CA VAL A 1 -14.85 -8.06 15.93
C VAL A 1 -13.69 -7.24 15.39
N GLU A 2 -13.56 -5.99 15.82
CA GLU A 2 -12.47 -5.10 15.48
C GLU A 2 -11.62 -4.85 16.74
N CYS A 3 -10.30 -4.96 16.63
CA CYS A 3 -9.36 -4.87 17.76
C CYS A 3 -9.75 -5.84 18.92
N PRO A 4 -9.79 -7.16 18.66
CA PRO A 4 -10.29 -8.13 19.64
C PRO A 4 -9.53 -8.07 20.96
N THR A 5 -10.29 -8.16 22.05
CA THR A 5 -9.77 -8.26 23.41
C THR A 5 -9.51 -9.73 23.79
N PRO A 6 -8.78 -10.02 24.87
CA PRO A 6 -8.62 -11.40 25.35
C PRO A 6 -9.96 -12.10 25.61
N ASP A 7 -10.98 -11.36 26.09
CA ASP A 7 -12.31 -11.91 26.34
C ASP A 7 -13.03 -12.28 25.03
N ASP A 8 -12.82 -11.49 23.96
CA ASP A 8 -13.34 -11.82 22.63
C ASP A 8 -12.71 -13.11 22.08
N PHE A 9 -11.41 -13.32 22.33
CA PHE A 9 -10.74 -14.57 21.95
C PHE A 9 -11.31 -15.77 22.68
N ASP A 10 -11.47 -15.68 24.00
CA ASP A 10 -12.04 -16.72 24.82
C ASP A 10 -13.47 -17.06 24.37
N PHE A 11 -14.27 -16.06 24.01
CA PHE A 11 -15.61 -16.24 23.48
C PHE A 11 -15.58 -16.97 22.13
N LEU A 12 -14.75 -16.52 21.20
CA LEU A 12 -14.64 -17.12 19.86
C LEU A 12 -14.17 -18.57 19.93
N GLU A 13 -13.16 -18.86 20.75
CA GLU A 13 -12.56 -20.20 20.84
C GLU A 13 -13.40 -21.16 21.68
N LYS A 14 -13.87 -20.73 22.88
CA LYS A 14 -14.51 -21.63 23.85
C LYS A 14 -16.03 -21.74 23.63
N GLU A 15 -16.71 -20.64 23.30
CA GLU A 15 -18.18 -20.64 23.16
C GLU A 15 -18.59 -20.95 21.70
N LEU A 16 -17.89 -20.41 20.72
CA LEU A 16 -18.24 -20.63 19.31
C LEU A 16 -17.41 -21.77 18.67
N ASN A 17 -16.41 -22.33 19.37
CA ASN A 17 -15.51 -23.37 18.87
C ASN A 17 -14.81 -22.99 17.54
N VAL A 18 -14.41 -21.74 17.41
CA VAL A 18 -13.58 -21.28 16.27
C VAL A 18 -12.16 -21.86 16.43
N PRO A 19 -11.55 -22.44 15.38
CA PRO A 19 -10.19 -22.93 15.48
C PRO A 19 -9.21 -21.83 15.88
N ALA A 20 -8.42 -22.06 16.94
CA ALA A 20 -7.45 -21.10 17.45
C ALA A 20 -6.40 -20.73 16.37
N ALA A 21 -6.05 -21.69 15.50
CA ALA A 21 -5.14 -21.44 14.38
C ALA A 21 -5.61 -20.30 13.49
N PHE A 22 -6.91 -20.18 13.21
CA PHE A 22 -7.48 -19.11 12.39
C PHE A 22 -7.30 -17.74 13.02
N LEU A 23 -7.44 -17.63 14.34
CA LEU A 23 -7.26 -16.38 15.07
C LEU A 23 -5.79 -15.95 15.06
N HIS A 24 -4.86 -16.91 15.20
CA HIS A 24 -3.42 -16.66 15.08
C HIS A 24 -3.02 -16.21 13.67
N ASP A 25 -3.57 -16.85 12.64
CA ASP A 25 -3.30 -16.50 11.26
C ASP A 25 -3.75 -15.06 10.94
N ILE A 26 -4.93 -14.64 11.43
CA ILE A 26 -5.43 -13.29 11.23
C ILE A 26 -4.60 -12.26 12.02
N ALA A 27 -4.00 -12.66 13.14
CA ALA A 27 -3.14 -11.79 13.96
C ALA A 27 -1.81 -11.48 13.28
N ASP A 28 -1.33 -12.34 12.38
CA ASP A 28 -0.10 -12.08 11.64
C ASP A 28 -0.32 -10.99 10.59
N THR A 29 0.28 -9.83 10.82
CA THR A 29 0.17 -8.66 9.92
C THR A 29 0.70 -8.92 8.51
N ASP A 30 1.56 -9.94 8.34
CA ASP A 30 2.15 -10.32 7.06
C ASP A 30 1.39 -11.44 6.35
N GLU A 31 0.31 -11.94 6.96
CA GLU A 31 -0.48 -13.04 6.41
C GLU A 31 -1.03 -12.72 5.01
N ARG A 32 -1.01 -13.73 4.14
CA ARG A 32 -1.39 -13.60 2.74
C ARG A 32 -2.86 -13.93 2.51
N PRO A 33 -3.50 -13.28 1.52
CA PRO A 33 -4.86 -13.64 1.12
C PRO A 33 -4.95 -15.12 0.74
N ARG A 34 -5.80 -15.86 1.45
CA ARG A 34 -6.06 -17.27 1.20
C ARG A 34 -7.41 -17.70 1.71
N ILE A 35 -7.80 -18.90 1.34
CA ILE A 35 -8.95 -19.60 1.90
C ILE A 35 -8.43 -20.89 2.49
N ASP A 36 -8.83 -21.17 3.72
CA ASP A 36 -8.48 -22.37 4.45
C ASP A 36 -9.73 -23.00 5.10
N SER A 37 -9.68 -24.28 5.42
CA SER A 37 -10.80 -24.99 6.02
C SER A 37 -10.34 -25.95 7.11
N GLU A 38 -11.02 -25.92 8.25
CA GLU A 38 -10.79 -26.85 9.34
C GLU A 38 -12.13 -27.32 9.91
N GLY A 39 -12.41 -28.62 9.80
CA GLY A 39 -13.69 -29.19 10.16
C GLY A 39 -14.85 -28.56 9.37
N ASN A 40 -15.79 -27.94 10.08
CA ASN A 40 -16.93 -27.23 9.49
C ASN A 40 -16.68 -25.74 9.27
N TRP A 41 -15.49 -25.26 9.62
CA TRP A 41 -15.14 -23.87 9.53
C TRP A 41 -14.37 -23.56 8.25
N LEU A 42 -14.67 -22.42 7.64
CA LEU A 42 -13.97 -21.86 6.51
C LEU A 42 -13.41 -20.49 6.92
N LEU A 43 -12.12 -20.31 6.74
CA LEU A 43 -11.42 -19.05 6.89
C LEU A 43 -11.16 -18.45 5.52
N THR A 44 -11.56 -17.20 5.32
CA THR A 44 -11.17 -16.41 4.18
C THR A 44 -10.38 -15.21 4.66
N ILE A 45 -9.10 -15.14 4.33
CA ILE A 45 -8.25 -13.98 4.63
C ILE A 45 -8.14 -13.10 3.39
N LEU A 46 -8.43 -11.83 3.55
CA LEU A 46 -8.17 -10.81 2.53
C LEU A 46 -7.37 -9.67 3.14
N ARG A 47 -6.64 -8.94 2.32
CA ARG A 47 -5.89 -7.75 2.76
C ARG A 47 -6.65 -6.49 2.39
N ILE A 48 -6.78 -5.60 3.36
CA ILE A 48 -7.47 -4.32 3.21
C ILE A 48 -6.50 -3.18 3.43
N PRO A 49 -6.67 -2.04 2.74
CA PRO A 49 -5.81 -0.89 2.91
C PRO A 49 -6.18 -0.11 4.16
N ILE A 50 -5.16 0.38 4.87
CA ILE A 50 -5.32 1.28 6.00
C ILE A 50 -4.42 2.51 5.88
N PHE A 51 -4.82 3.57 6.57
CA PHE A 51 -4.03 4.78 6.79
C PHE A 51 -3.49 4.76 8.23
N VAL A 52 -2.17 4.90 8.39
CA VAL A 52 -1.51 4.94 9.69
C VAL A 52 -0.94 6.33 9.88
N LYS A 53 -1.54 7.10 10.80
CA LYS A 53 -1.07 8.42 11.15
C LYS A 53 0.29 8.33 11.86
N ASP A 54 1.16 9.30 11.59
CA ASP A 54 2.47 9.44 12.24
C ASP A 54 3.47 8.30 11.98
N ASN A 55 3.26 7.53 10.90
CA ASN A 55 4.22 6.55 10.42
C ASN A 55 4.91 7.05 9.13
N ASN A 56 6.17 6.69 8.94
CA ASN A 56 6.90 6.97 7.70
C ASN A 56 6.24 6.32 6.48
N ILE A 57 5.59 5.17 6.67
CA ILE A 57 4.76 4.50 5.67
C ILE A 57 3.31 4.75 6.05
N THR A 58 2.74 5.78 5.44
CA THR A 58 1.41 6.30 5.79
C THR A 58 0.28 5.38 5.35
N TYR A 59 0.46 4.66 4.22
CA TYR A 59 -0.52 3.73 3.69
C TYR A 59 0.07 2.33 3.67
N THR A 60 -0.62 1.39 4.30
CA THR A 60 -0.22 -0.02 4.33
C THR A 60 -1.44 -0.91 4.20
N THR A 61 -1.26 -2.22 4.31
CA THR A 61 -2.35 -3.19 4.26
C THR A 61 -2.27 -4.13 5.44
N ILE A 62 -3.43 -4.55 5.92
CA ILE A 62 -3.59 -5.51 7.01
C ILE A 62 -4.51 -6.65 6.59
N PRO A 63 -4.39 -7.82 7.21
CA PRO A 63 -5.34 -8.90 7.01
C PRO A 63 -6.65 -8.62 7.74
N ILE A 64 -7.75 -9.05 7.14
CA ILE A 64 -9.04 -9.27 7.78
C ILE A 64 -9.43 -10.72 7.54
N GLY A 65 -9.83 -11.42 8.58
CA GLY A 65 -10.35 -12.78 8.50
C GLY A 65 -11.87 -12.79 8.48
N ILE A 66 -12.43 -13.56 7.57
CA ILE A 66 -13.87 -13.88 7.55
C ILE A 66 -13.97 -15.37 7.83
N ILE A 67 -14.42 -15.70 9.03
CA ILE A 67 -14.59 -17.05 9.53
C ILE A 67 -16.06 -17.43 9.40
N THR A 68 -16.33 -18.51 8.72
CA THR A 68 -17.71 -18.91 8.44
C THR A 68 -17.93 -20.40 8.69
N ASN A 69 -19.09 -20.74 9.20
CA ASN A 69 -19.64 -22.09 9.14
C ASN A 69 -21.04 -22.04 8.52
N ASN A 70 -21.84 -23.10 8.65
CA ASN A 70 -23.19 -23.13 8.07
C ASN A 70 -24.18 -22.19 8.75
N GLU A 71 -23.90 -21.69 9.95
CA GLU A 71 -24.82 -20.94 10.80
C GLU A 71 -24.34 -19.51 11.08
N ILE A 72 -23.02 -19.32 11.16
CA ILE A 72 -22.43 -18.08 11.69
C ILE A 72 -21.41 -17.52 10.70
N ILE A 73 -21.34 -16.21 10.64
CA ILE A 73 -20.32 -15.44 9.91
C ILE A 73 -19.67 -14.48 10.91
N ILE A 74 -18.35 -14.56 11.03
CA ILE A 74 -17.55 -13.74 11.92
C ILE A 74 -16.48 -13.02 11.11
N SER A 75 -16.38 -11.71 11.21
CA SER A 75 -15.24 -10.96 10.69
C SER A 75 -14.36 -10.53 11.85
N VAL A 76 -13.06 -10.77 11.73
CA VAL A 76 -12.04 -10.42 12.72
C VAL A 76 -10.98 -9.56 12.08
N CYS A 77 -10.69 -8.41 12.69
CA CYS A 77 -9.63 -7.51 12.28
C CYS A 77 -8.90 -6.98 13.52
N TYR A 78 -7.57 -7.12 13.56
CA TYR A 78 -6.78 -6.72 14.73
C TYR A 78 -6.48 -5.23 14.79
N HIS A 79 -6.83 -4.49 13.75
CA HIS A 79 -6.60 -3.06 13.67
C HIS A 79 -7.89 -2.31 13.42
N SER A 80 -8.00 -1.11 13.96
CA SER A 80 -9.10 -0.21 13.63
C SER A 80 -8.98 0.26 12.18
N THR A 81 -10.09 0.23 11.47
CA THR A 81 -10.14 0.58 10.04
C THR A 81 -11.26 1.57 9.76
N ALA A 82 -11.07 2.41 8.75
CA ALA A 82 -12.16 3.25 8.26
C ALA A 82 -13.09 2.49 7.29
N MET A 83 -12.62 1.38 6.72
CA MET A 83 -13.35 0.62 5.70
C MET A 83 -14.54 -0.15 6.30
N ILE A 84 -14.36 -0.80 7.45
CA ILE A 84 -15.42 -1.63 8.05
C ILE A 84 -16.65 -0.80 8.46
N PRO A 85 -16.50 0.31 9.22
CA PRO A 85 -17.62 1.19 9.53
C PRO A 85 -18.30 1.76 8.28
N ASP A 86 -17.54 2.20 7.27
CA ASP A 86 -18.06 2.70 6.01
C ASP A 86 -18.86 1.62 5.26
N PHE A 87 -18.38 0.38 5.22
CA PHE A 87 -19.08 -0.76 4.63
C PHE A 87 -20.42 -1.02 5.32
N ILE A 88 -20.45 -1.02 6.65
CA ILE A 88 -21.66 -1.24 7.45
C ILE A 88 -22.67 -0.10 7.20
N GLU A 89 -22.23 1.15 7.25
CA GLU A 89 -23.08 2.30 7.02
C GLU A 89 -23.61 2.33 5.58
N TYR A 90 -22.77 2.09 4.58
CA TYR A 90 -23.17 2.02 3.18
C TYR A 90 -24.24 0.93 2.95
N THR A 91 -24.00 -0.27 3.47
CA THR A 91 -24.94 -1.41 3.35
C THR A 91 -26.29 -1.09 3.98
N ARG A 92 -26.28 -0.48 5.18
CA ARG A 92 -27.49 -0.04 5.88
C ARG A 92 -28.25 1.04 5.11
N ARG A 93 -27.55 2.09 4.66
CA ARG A 93 -28.14 3.22 3.93
C ARG A 93 -28.76 2.81 2.60
N LYS A 94 -28.17 1.86 1.92
CA LYS A 94 -28.66 1.34 0.64
C LYS A 94 -29.71 0.25 0.79
N GLY A 95 -29.99 -0.22 2.01
CA GLY A 95 -30.91 -1.32 2.24
C GLY A 95 -30.46 -2.63 1.57
N ILE A 96 -29.15 -2.82 1.46
CA ILE A 96 -28.59 -4.00 0.80
C ILE A 96 -28.81 -5.20 1.71
N ASN A 97 -29.55 -6.19 1.22
CA ASN A 97 -29.65 -7.47 1.89
C ASN A 97 -28.46 -8.35 1.46
N VAL A 98 -27.81 -8.98 2.44
CA VAL A 98 -26.70 -9.92 2.20
C VAL A 98 -27.22 -11.33 2.52
N PRO A 99 -27.69 -12.08 1.53
CA PRO A 99 -28.44 -13.32 1.76
C PRO A 99 -27.57 -14.48 2.20
N ASN A 100 -26.27 -14.44 1.92
CA ASN A 100 -25.37 -15.55 2.22
C ASN A 100 -23.92 -15.09 2.43
N ARG A 101 -23.08 -16.02 2.94
CA ARG A 101 -21.67 -15.81 3.24
C ARG A 101 -20.82 -15.49 2.03
N TYR A 102 -21.12 -16.09 0.88
CA TYR A 102 -20.40 -15.84 -0.36
C TYR A 102 -20.57 -14.37 -0.81
N GLU A 103 -21.79 -13.88 -0.79
CA GLU A 103 -22.08 -12.49 -1.15
C GLU A 103 -21.43 -11.50 -0.17
N LEU A 104 -21.39 -11.81 1.13
CA LEU A 104 -20.70 -10.98 2.11
C LEU A 104 -19.20 -10.85 1.79
N ILE A 105 -18.54 -11.97 1.50
CA ILE A 105 -17.12 -11.98 1.13
C ILE A 105 -16.89 -11.11 -0.11
N LEU A 106 -17.70 -11.29 -1.16
CA LEU A 106 -17.59 -10.49 -2.38
C LEU A 106 -17.78 -9.01 -2.11
N ARG A 107 -18.76 -8.62 -1.33
CA ARG A 107 -19.04 -7.23 -0.98
C ARG A 107 -17.93 -6.59 -0.15
N LEU A 108 -17.32 -7.35 0.76
CA LEU A 108 -16.16 -6.89 1.51
C LEU A 108 -14.94 -6.67 0.61
N ILE A 109 -14.71 -7.56 -0.36
CA ILE A 109 -13.62 -7.38 -1.33
C ILE A 109 -13.92 -6.18 -2.25
N TYR A 110 -15.17 -6.01 -2.68
CA TYR A 110 -15.58 -4.83 -3.44
C TYR A 110 -15.29 -3.54 -2.67
N SER A 111 -15.72 -3.47 -1.41
CA SER A 111 -15.45 -2.33 -0.53
C SER A 111 -13.94 -2.10 -0.35
N SER A 112 -13.16 -3.15 -0.15
CA SER A 112 -11.70 -3.09 -0.09
C SER A 112 -11.11 -2.48 -1.37
N SER A 113 -11.59 -2.89 -2.55
CA SER A 113 -11.13 -2.38 -3.85
C SER A 113 -11.41 -0.87 -4.00
N VAL A 114 -12.60 -0.42 -3.59
CA VAL A 114 -12.96 1.01 -3.57
C VAL A 114 -12.05 1.80 -2.63
N TRP A 115 -11.71 1.24 -1.47
CA TRP A 115 -10.80 1.88 -0.53
C TRP A 115 -9.35 1.90 -1.02
N PHE A 116 -8.88 0.88 -1.73
CA PHE A 116 -7.60 0.93 -2.44
C PHE A 116 -7.57 2.09 -3.44
N LEU A 117 -8.59 2.23 -4.28
CA LEU A 117 -8.69 3.33 -5.25
C LEU A 117 -8.71 4.71 -4.57
N LYS A 118 -9.43 4.83 -3.45
CA LYS A 118 -9.47 6.06 -2.65
C LYS A 118 -8.09 6.46 -2.13
N TYR A 119 -7.36 5.54 -1.53
CA TYR A 119 -6.02 5.79 -1.01
C TYR A 119 -4.99 5.98 -2.14
N LEU A 120 -5.10 5.26 -3.25
CA LEU A 120 -4.26 5.49 -4.43
C LEU A 120 -4.38 6.92 -4.96
N LYS A 121 -5.60 7.47 -4.98
CA LYS A 121 -5.81 8.87 -5.34
C LYS A 121 -5.14 9.83 -4.36
N GLN A 122 -5.15 9.53 -3.06
CA GLN A 122 -4.46 10.33 -2.06
C GLN A 122 -2.95 10.26 -2.22
N ILE A 123 -2.39 9.05 -2.40
CA ILE A 123 -0.96 8.84 -2.69
C ILE A 123 -0.53 9.65 -3.91
N ASN A 124 -1.29 9.60 -5.01
CA ASN A 124 -0.97 10.37 -6.21
C ASN A 124 -0.96 11.88 -5.96
N ASN A 125 -1.88 12.41 -5.15
CA ASN A 125 -1.89 13.81 -4.78
C ASN A 125 -0.66 14.18 -3.92
N GLU A 126 -0.24 13.30 -3.02
CA GLU A 126 0.97 13.49 -2.22
C GLU A 126 2.24 13.45 -3.06
N VAL A 127 2.31 12.54 -4.04
CA VAL A 127 3.41 12.51 -5.03
C VAL A 127 3.48 13.83 -5.78
N SER A 128 2.36 14.31 -6.32
CA SER A 128 2.32 15.58 -7.07
C SER A 128 2.71 16.80 -6.21
N THR A 129 2.42 16.76 -4.91
CA THR A 129 2.83 17.82 -3.97
C THR A 129 4.34 17.76 -3.74
N ALA A 130 4.88 16.58 -3.44
CA ALA A 130 6.33 16.39 -3.24
C ALA A 130 7.14 16.73 -4.50
N GLU A 131 6.63 16.43 -5.69
CA GLU A 131 7.25 16.82 -6.97
C GLU A 131 7.38 18.35 -7.10
N LYS A 132 6.33 19.10 -6.78
CA LYS A 132 6.36 20.58 -6.82
C LYS A 132 7.34 21.17 -5.81
N GLU A 133 7.41 20.60 -4.61
CA GLU A 133 8.36 21.00 -3.56
C GLU A 133 9.79 20.76 -4.00
N LEU A 134 10.09 19.59 -4.58
CA LEU A 134 11.40 19.24 -5.13
C LEU A 134 11.84 20.12 -6.31
N GLN A 135 10.90 20.56 -7.16
CA GLN A 135 11.20 21.49 -8.25
C GLN A 135 11.65 22.86 -7.73
N GLN A 136 11.17 23.29 -6.57
CA GLN A 136 11.56 24.56 -5.96
C GLN A 136 12.89 24.47 -5.19
N SER A 137 13.08 23.38 -4.44
CA SER A 137 14.27 23.13 -3.64
C SER A 137 14.42 21.63 -3.39
N ILE A 138 15.53 21.05 -3.81
CA ILE A 138 15.81 19.62 -3.62
C ILE A 138 16.20 19.40 -2.15
N ARG A 139 15.31 18.79 -1.37
CA ARG A 139 15.56 18.38 0.01
C ARG A 139 15.56 16.86 0.13
N ASN A 140 16.44 16.33 0.96
CA ASN A 140 16.49 14.89 1.20
C ASN A 140 15.19 14.34 1.81
N GLU A 141 14.49 15.16 2.60
CA GLU A 141 13.20 14.80 3.22
C GLU A 141 12.13 14.49 2.17
N ASP A 142 12.05 15.31 1.11
CA ASP A 142 11.07 15.13 0.03
C ASP A 142 11.36 13.87 -0.78
N LEU A 143 12.64 13.56 -1.00
CA LEU A 143 13.04 12.30 -1.64
C LEU A 143 12.68 11.09 -0.78
N LEU A 144 12.92 11.15 0.53
CA LEU A 144 12.55 10.08 1.46
C LEU A 144 11.03 9.90 1.49
N ARG A 145 10.26 10.98 1.42
CA ARG A 145 8.81 10.94 1.31
C ARG A 145 8.35 10.19 0.05
N LEU A 146 8.92 10.51 -1.11
CA LEU A 146 8.63 9.79 -2.35
C LEU A 146 8.98 8.29 -2.25
N MET A 147 10.13 7.94 -1.65
CA MET A 147 10.50 6.55 -1.41
C MET A 147 9.51 5.82 -0.50
N ASN A 148 8.98 6.49 0.53
CA ASN A 148 7.99 5.90 1.41
C ASN A 148 6.64 5.70 0.69
N LEU A 149 6.22 6.64 -0.15
CA LEU A 149 5.04 6.48 -1.01
C LEU A 149 5.21 5.32 -2.01
N GLN A 150 6.42 5.12 -2.55
CA GLN A 150 6.71 3.96 -3.40
C GLN A 150 6.54 2.63 -2.63
N LYS A 151 6.98 2.55 -1.36
CA LYS A 151 6.73 1.37 -0.52
C LYS A 151 5.24 1.12 -0.31
N CYS A 152 4.44 2.18 -0.10
CA CYS A 152 2.99 2.05 -0.01
C CYS A 152 2.38 1.40 -1.26
N LEU A 153 2.83 1.84 -2.45
CA LEU A 153 2.37 1.25 -3.73
C LEU A 153 2.77 -0.22 -3.87
N VAL A 154 3.96 -0.62 -3.39
CA VAL A 154 4.39 -2.03 -3.37
C VAL A 154 3.48 -2.88 -2.47
N TYR A 155 3.15 -2.40 -1.28
CA TYR A 155 2.21 -3.11 -0.38
C TYR A 155 0.83 -3.24 -1.01
N PHE A 156 0.32 -2.17 -1.63
CA PHE A 156 -0.97 -2.21 -2.32
C PHE A 156 -0.96 -3.19 -3.50
N ASN A 157 0.08 -3.14 -4.33
CA ASN A 157 0.24 -4.06 -5.46
C ASN A 157 0.19 -5.52 -5.01
N THR A 158 0.99 -5.86 -4.00
CA THR A 158 1.07 -7.23 -3.47
C THR A 158 -0.27 -7.69 -2.92
N SER A 159 -0.96 -6.83 -2.17
CA SER A 159 -2.23 -7.15 -1.52
C SER A 159 -3.38 -7.29 -2.52
N ILE A 160 -3.49 -6.38 -3.49
CA ILE A 160 -4.51 -6.45 -4.55
C ILE A 160 -4.35 -7.73 -5.38
N ARG A 161 -3.11 -8.07 -5.77
CA ARG A 161 -2.82 -9.33 -6.50
C ARG A 161 -3.16 -10.56 -5.66
N GLY A 162 -2.84 -10.53 -4.38
CA GLY A 162 -3.18 -11.61 -3.46
C GLY A 162 -4.70 -11.81 -3.35
N ASN A 163 -5.45 -10.71 -3.17
CA ASN A 163 -6.90 -10.73 -3.14
C ASN A 163 -7.48 -11.25 -4.47
N GLU A 164 -6.94 -10.85 -5.63
CA GLU A 164 -7.37 -11.33 -6.93
C GLU A 164 -7.17 -12.85 -7.09
N VAL A 165 -6.02 -13.37 -6.66
CA VAL A 165 -5.73 -14.81 -6.70
C VAL A 165 -6.67 -15.58 -5.77
N MET A 166 -6.96 -15.03 -4.60
CA MET A 166 -7.86 -15.64 -3.63
C MET A 166 -9.30 -15.70 -4.15
N ILE A 167 -9.82 -14.57 -4.68
CA ILE A 167 -11.21 -14.49 -5.16
C ILE A 167 -11.48 -15.46 -6.32
N ARG A 168 -10.50 -15.72 -7.19
CA ARG A 168 -10.62 -16.68 -8.29
C ARG A 168 -10.81 -18.13 -7.79
N LYS A 169 -10.51 -18.42 -6.52
CA LYS A 169 -10.71 -19.73 -5.89
C LYS A 169 -12.09 -19.86 -5.25
N LEU A 170 -12.73 -18.75 -4.86
CA LEU A 170 -14.04 -18.76 -4.20
C LEU A 170 -15.09 -19.59 -4.93
N PRO A 171 -15.26 -19.47 -6.26
CA PRO A 171 -16.24 -20.25 -7.01
C PRO A 171 -16.10 -21.77 -6.90
N LYS A 172 -14.89 -22.25 -6.59
CA LYS A 172 -14.62 -23.71 -6.48
C LYS A 172 -14.97 -24.27 -5.10
N ILE A 173 -15.16 -23.40 -4.11
CA ILE A 173 -15.35 -23.77 -2.71
C ILE A 173 -16.84 -23.68 -2.34
N PHE A 174 -17.53 -22.71 -2.91
CA PHE A 174 -18.97 -22.52 -2.66
C PHE A 174 -19.81 -23.28 -3.69
N ASN A 175 -20.98 -23.76 -3.27
CA ASN A 175 -21.90 -24.47 -4.16
C ASN A 175 -22.62 -23.52 -5.12
N GLU A 176 -23.06 -24.01 -6.27
CA GLU A 176 -23.84 -23.22 -7.25
C GLU A 176 -25.06 -22.53 -6.65
N LYS A 177 -25.66 -23.09 -5.58
CA LYS A 177 -26.79 -22.48 -4.86
C LYS A 177 -26.42 -21.19 -4.12
N ASP A 178 -25.15 -20.98 -3.83
CA ASP A 178 -24.64 -19.76 -3.18
C ASP A 178 -24.43 -18.61 -4.18
N TYR A 179 -24.45 -18.91 -5.50
CA TYR A 179 -24.27 -17.95 -6.59
C TYR A 179 -25.60 -17.27 -6.97
N GLN A 180 -26.18 -16.52 -6.07
CA GLN A 180 -27.42 -15.79 -6.36
C GLN A 180 -27.20 -14.52 -7.19
N ASN A 181 -25.97 -14.01 -7.23
CA ASN A 181 -25.63 -12.78 -7.93
C ASN A 181 -24.29 -12.92 -8.69
N PRO A 182 -24.31 -13.50 -9.92
CA PRO A 182 -23.11 -13.67 -10.72
C PRO A 182 -22.49 -12.33 -11.16
N GLU A 183 -23.30 -11.27 -11.33
CA GLU A 183 -22.83 -9.94 -11.71
C GLU A 183 -21.92 -9.33 -10.64
N LEU A 184 -22.19 -9.63 -9.36
CA LEU A 184 -21.36 -9.12 -8.26
C LEU A 184 -19.90 -9.60 -8.32
N LEU A 185 -19.67 -10.85 -8.72
CA LEU A 185 -18.30 -11.36 -8.90
C LEU A 185 -17.58 -10.63 -10.03
N GLU A 186 -18.29 -10.37 -11.13
CA GLU A 186 -17.74 -9.62 -12.26
C GLU A 186 -17.41 -8.18 -11.84
N ASP A 187 -18.30 -7.50 -11.15
CA ASP A 187 -18.09 -6.15 -10.61
C ASP A 187 -16.85 -6.09 -9.70
N VAL A 188 -16.71 -7.05 -8.79
CA VAL A 188 -15.55 -7.13 -7.90
C VAL A 188 -14.26 -7.32 -8.69
N MET A 189 -14.27 -8.18 -9.71
CA MET A 189 -13.09 -8.41 -10.55
C MET A 189 -12.70 -7.18 -11.37
N ILE A 190 -13.69 -6.41 -11.84
CA ILE A 190 -13.47 -5.15 -12.55
C ILE A 190 -12.81 -4.13 -11.63
N GLU A 191 -13.35 -3.93 -10.41
CA GLU A 191 -12.80 -2.98 -9.43
C GLU A 191 -11.38 -3.36 -8.97
N LEU A 192 -11.13 -4.65 -8.70
CA LEU A 192 -9.79 -5.14 -8.38
C LEU A 192 -8.81 -4.87 -9.51
N LYS A 193 -9.21 -5.15 -10.75
CA LYS A 193 -8.37 -4.91 -11.92
C LYS A 193 -8.11 -3.43 -12.14
N GLN A 194 -9.10 -2.58 -11.91
CA GLN A 194 -8.92 -1.13 -11.93
C GLN A 194 -7.92 -0.68 -10.88
N ALA A 195 -8.04 -1.13 -9.64
CA ALA A 195 -7.09 -0.83 -8.58
C ALA A 195 -5.68 -1.31 -8.93
N GLN A 196 -5.53 -2.52 -9.49
CA GLN A 196 -4.25 -3.06 -9.94
C GLN A 196 -3.60 -2.21 -11.03
N ASN A 197 -4.38 -1.78 -12.02
CA ASN A 197 -3.90 -0.92 -13.09
C ASN A 197 -3.44 0.44 -12.56
N MET A 198 -4.20 1.03 -11.63
CA MET A 198 -3.86 2.31 -11.02
C MET A 198 -2.58 2.23 -10.19
N VAL A 199 -2.38 1.15 -9.41
CA VAL A 199 -1.12 0.92 -8.68
C VAL A 199 0.06 0.87 -9.64
N ASN A 200 -0.06 0.12 -10.74
CA ASN A 200 1.03 -0.01 -11.71
C ASN A 200 1.36 1.36 -12.34
N ILE A 201 0.34 2.10 -12.80
CA ILE A 201 0.51 3.43 -13.39
C ILE A 201 1.21 4.39 -12.42
N TYR A 202 0.74 4.46 -11.17
CA TYR A 202 1.33 5.37 -10.19
C TYR A 202 2.74 4.94 -9.76
N SER A 203 3.01 3.63 -9.73
CA SER A 203 4.36 3.10 -9.47
C SER A 203 5.33 3.48 -10.58
N ASP A 204 4.90 3.37 -11.84
CA ASP A 204 5.73 3.73 -13.00
C ASP A 204 5.99 5.24 -13.05
N ILE A 205 4.97 6.06 -12.81
CA ILE A 205 5.10 7.52 -12.72
C ILE A 205 6.09 7.89 -11.62
N LEU A 206 5.93 7.34 -10.43
CA LEU A 206 6.78 7.66 -9.28
C LEU A 206 8.23 7.24 -9.52
N THR A 207 8.45 6.07 -10.11
CA THR A 207 9.79 5.60 -10.48
C THR A 207 10.43 6.56 -11.50
N GLY A 208 9.71 6.93 -12.56
CA GLY A 208 10.20 7.89 -13.56
C GLY A 208 10.50 9.27 -12.96
N THR A 209 9.68 9.72 -12.01
CA THR A 209 9.90 10.96 -11.26
C THR A 209 11.21 10.90 -10.45
N MET A 210 11.44 9.82 -9.72
CA MET A 210 12.65 9.64 -8.92
C MET A 210 13.91 9.61 -9.81
N ASP A 211 13.86 8.92 -10.95
CA ASP A 211 14.96 8.87 -11.92
C ASP A 211 15.25 10.25 -12.52
N ALA A 212 14.21 11.02 -12.82
CA ALA A 212 14.37 12.39 -13.31
C ALA A 212 15.04 13.29 -12.26
N PHE A 213 14.64 13.22 -10.99
CA PHE A 213 15.30 13.97 -9.92
C PHE A 213 16.74 13.53 -9.68
N ALA A 214 17.04 12.25 -9.72
CA ALA A 214 18.42 11.75 -9.63
C ALA A 214 19.31 12.34 -10.75
N SER A 215 18.77 12.43 -11.98
CA SER A 215 19.45 13.04 -13.12
C SER A 215 19.67 14.54 -12.94
N ILE A 216 18.68 15.27 -12.41
CA ILE A 216 18.78 16.71 -12.12
C ILE A 216 19.85 16.96 -11.05
N ILE A 217 19.86 16.18 -9.98
CA ILE A 217 20.86 16.27 -8.91
C ILE A 217 22.26 16.05 -9.47
N SER A 218 22.45 15.00 -10.26
CA SER A 218 23.73 14.70 -10.90
C SER A 218 24.21 15.85 -11.79
N ASN A 219 23.33 16.43 -12.61
CA ASN A 219 23.66 17.57 -13.47
C ASN A 219 24.01 18.82 -12.65
N ASN A 220 23.30 19.09 -11.56
CA ASN A 220 23.61 20.21 -10.67
C ASN A 220 24.99 20.05 -10.03
N VAL A 221 25.33 18.85 -9.53
CA VAL A 221 26.66 18.53 -8.99
C VAL A 221 27.73 18.76 -10.03
N ASN A 222 27.54 18.26 -11.27
CA ASN A 222 28.50 18.47 -12.37
C ASN A 222 28.67 19.96 -12.68
N THR A 223 27.61 20.75 -12.66
CA THR A 223 27.66 22.19 -12.90
C THR A 223 28.45 22.92 -11.81
N ILE A 224 28.23 22.56 -10.54
CA ILE A 224 28.98 23.10 -9.40
C ILE A 224 30.46 22.73 -9.52
N MET A 225 30.77 21.45 -9.82
CA MET A 225 32.15 20.99 -10.02
C MET A 225 32.87 21.74 -11.13
N LYS A 226 32.22 21.97 -12.28
CA LYS A 226 32.77 22.77 -13.38
C LYS A 226 33.07 24.20 -12.93
N ARG A 227 32.18 24.85 -12.19
CA ARG A 227 32.40 26.21 -11.67
C ARG A 227 33.56 26.25 -10.69
N MET A 228 33.64 25.29 -9.76
CA MET A 228 34.73 25.18 -8.79
C MET A 228 36.08 24.97 -9.46
N THR A 229 36.14 24.07 -10.46
CA THR A 229 37.34 23.81 -11.25
C THR A 229 37.78 25.07 -12.01
N SER A 230 36.84 25.76 -12.66
CA SER A 230 37.16 27.01 -13.38
C SER A 230 37.70 28.09 -12.44
N LEU A 231 37.09 28.26 -11.27
CA LEU A 231 37.54 29.20 -10.25
C LEU A 231 38.96 28.85 -9.75
N SER A 232 39.22 27.56 -9.51
CA SER A 232 40.55 27.08 -9.09
C SER A 232 41.63 27.38 -10.12
N ILE A 233 41.33 27.17 -11.42
CA ILE A 233 42.29 27.49 -12.51
C ILE A 233 42.56 28.99 -12.57
N VAL A 234 41.49 29.81 -12.47
CA VAL A 234 41.64 31.29 -12.48
C VAL A 234 42.52 31.80 -11.34
N LEU A 235 42.45 31.18 -10.15
CA LEU A 235 43.27 31.53 -9.00
C LEU A 235 44.72 30.97 -9.10
N MET A 236 44.88 29.80 -9.73
CA MET A 236 46.16 29.13 -9.84
C MET A 236 47.13 29.90 -10.75
N VAL A 237 46.66 30.49 -11.88
CA VAL A 237 47.51 31.19 -12.84
C VAL A 237 48.23 32.42 -12.21
N PRO A 238 47.53 33.36 -11.55
CA PRO A 238 48.19 34.47 -10.84
C PRO A 238 49.13 33.99 -9.72
N THR A 239 48.74 32.93 -9.00
CA THR A 239 49.60 32.37 -7.94
C THR A 239 50.89 31.79 -8.50
N LEU A 240 50.82 31.09 -9.62
CA LEU A 240 52.01 30.59 -10.34
C LEU A 240 52.95 31.74 -10.74
N ILE A 241 52.39 32.80 -11.33
CA ILE A 241 53.18 33.98 -11.76
C ILE A 241 53.81 34.64 -10.53
N ALA A 242 53.04 34.90 -9.48
CA ALA A 242 53.57 35.50 -8.25
C ALA A 242 54.65 34.63 -7.57
N SER A 243 54.53 33.30 -7.64
CA SER A 243 55.52 32.35 -7.13
C SER A 243 56.83 32.43 -7.92
N PHE A 244 56.77 32.56 -9.25
CA PHE A 244 57.98 32.74 -10.07
C PHE A 244 58.72 34.07 -9.73
N TYR A 245 57.98 35.17 -9.58
CA TYR A 245 58.58 36.46 -9.23
C TYR A 245 59.01 36.56 -7.77
N GLY A 246 58.49 35.71 -6.88
CA GLY A 246 58.89 35.63 -5.49
C GLY A 246 60.10 34.71 -5.21
N MET A 247 60.59 33.99 -6.25
CA MET A 247 61.78 33.17 -6.11
C MET A 247 63.03 34.07 -6.18
N ASN A 248 64.01 33.87 -5.24
CA ASN A 248 65.33 34.50 -5.27
C ASN A 248 66.22 33.86 -6.34
N VAL A 249 65.83 33.96 -7.62
CA VAL A 249 66.61 33.49 -8.75
C VAL A 249 66.89 34.69 -9.60
N ASP A 250 68.18 34.90 -9.95
CA ASP A 250 68.60 35.93 -10.93
C ASP A 250 67.95 35.60 -12.26
N ILE A 251 66.97 36.40 -12.63
CA ILE A 251 66.31 36.35 -13.95
C ILE A 251 67.05 37.30 -14.85
N HIS A 252 68.01 36.75 -15.64
CA HIS A 252 68.63 37.46 -16.74
C HIS A 252 67.74 37.53 -17.97
#